data_74648043aab8132723ba673c7ca0b411
#
_entry.id   74648043aab8132723ba673c7ca0b411
#
_cell.length_a   1.000
_cell.length_b   1.000
_cell.length_c   1.000
_cell.angle_alpha   90.00
_cell.angle_beta   90.00
_cell.angle_gamma   90.00
#
_symmetry.space_group_name_H-M   'P 1'
#
loop_
_entity.id
_entity.type
_entity.pdbx_description
1 polymer ?
#
loop_
_entity_poly.entity_id
_entity_poly.type
_entity_poly.pdbx_seq_one_letter_code
_entity_poly.pdbx_strand_id
1 'polypeptide(L)'
;MAGEDIEGFVFGCGTSNQGPFGGTSGLMGLGRSPLSLISQTTEQFGGVFSYCLPPKESGSSGSLVLGDDASAYRNSTPIVYTAMVTDPLQGPFYMVNLTGISVGGEEVQSPGFSAGGGGGGRAIVDSGTIITSLVPSVYAAVRGEFVRQLAEYPRAPAFSILDTCFDLTGLREVQVPSLRLAFDGGAEVEVDSKGVLYVVAGDASQVCLALAALGSEDDTPIIGNYQQKNLRVVFDTAASQIGFAQETCDYI
;
A
#
# COMPACT_ATOMS: atom_id res chain seq x y z
N MET A 1 21.21 -10.55 -1.45
CA MET A 1 21.46 -11.95 -1.84
C MET A 1 22.12 -11.93 -3.22
N ALA A 2 23.41 -11.89 -3.28
CA ALA A 2 24.11 -12.16 -4.51
C ALA A 2 24.60 -13.61 -4.44
N GLY A 3 24.03 -14.49 -5.27
CA GLY A 3 24.61 -15.79 -5.51
C GLY A 3 23.81 -17.03 -5.07
N GLU A 4 22.51 -16.91 -4.78
CA GLU A 4 21.68 -18.11 -4.66
C GLU A 4 20.88 -18.34 -5.93
N ASP A 5 21.02 -19.51 -6.51
CA ASP A 5 20.27 -19.92 -7.68
C ASP A 5 18.94 -20.58 -7.27
N ILE A 6 17.88 -20.25 -7.97
CA ILE A 6 16.58 -20.91 -7.81
C ILE A 6 16.45 -21.91 -8.97
N GLU A 7 16.70 -23.18 -8.68
CA GLU A 7 16.59 -24.24 -9.67
C GLU A 7 15.13 -24.62 -9.95
N GLY A 8 14.82 -24.96 -11.20
CA GLY A 8 13.51 -25.47 -11.59
C GLY A 8 12.38 -24.44 -11.54
N PHE A 9 12.68 -23.15 -11.44
CA PHE A 9 11.68 -22.10 -11.39
C PHE A 9 10.85 -22.04 -12.68
N VAL A 10 9.53 -22.13 -12.55
CA VAL A 10 8.58 -22.10 -13.67
C VAL A 10 8.05 -20.68 -13.87
N PHE A 11 8.16 -20.17 -15.09
CA PHE A 11 7.58 -18.88 -15.49
C PHE A 11 6.98 -18.96 -16.89
N GLY A 12 6.02 -18.07 -17.17
CA GLY A 12 5.37 -17.98 -18.48
C GLY A 12 6.00 -16.93 -19.38
N CYS A 13 6.05 -17.19 -20.69
CA CYS A 13 6.41 -16.19 -21.70
C CYS A 13 5.13 -15.55 -22.24
N GLY A 14 5.02 -14.22 -22.14
CA GLY A 14 3.93 -13.47 -22.74
C GLY A 14 4.09 -13.39 -24.25
N THR A 15 3.24 -14.08 -25.01
CA THR A 15 3.27 -14.10 -26.48
C THR A 15 2.30 -13.09 -27.11
N SER A 16 1.30 -12.61 -26.35
CA SER A 16 0.36 -11.57 -26.75
C SER A 16 -0.05 -10.78 -25.52
N ASN A 17 0.48 -9.58 -25.38
CA ASN A 17 0.25 -8.72 -24.20
C ASN A 17 -0.57 -7.51 -24.63
N GLN A 18 -1.60 -7.19 -23.82
CA GLN A 18 -2.43 -6.00 -24.01
C GLN A 18 -2.50 -5.24 -22.67
N GLY A 19 -2.42 -3.92 -22.72
CA GLY A 19 -2.50 -3.05 -21.55
C GLY A 19 -1.28 -2.12 -21.44
N PRO A 20 -1.22 -1.30 -20.36
CA PRO A 20 -0.19 -0.29 -20.17
C PRO A 20 1.12 -0.89 -19.63
N PHE A 21 1.71 -1.84 -20.34
CA PHE A 21 2.97 -2.47 -19.90
C PHE A 21 4.20 -1.55 -20.05
N GLY A 22 4.11 -0.48 -20.89
CA GLY A 22 5.23 0.43 -21.13
C GLY A 22 6.47 -0.29 -21.62
N GLY A 23 7.61 -0.03 -20.95
CA GLY A 23 8.89 -0.71 -21.22
C GLY A 23 9.16 -1.91 -20.30
N THR A 24 8.15 -2.43 -19.60
CA THR A 24 8.29 -3.53 -18.64
C THR A 24 8.58 -4.85 -19.36
N SER A 25 9.62 -5.56 -18.93
CA SER A 25 10.00 -6.87 -19.51
C SER A 25 9.13 -8.01 -19.01
N GLY A 26 8.40 -7.82 -17.90
CA GLY A 26 7.52 -8.83 -17.31
C GLY A 26 7.05 -8.44 -15.92
N LEU A 27 6.27 -9.33 -15.31
CA LEU A 27 5.73 -9.19 -13.96
C LEU A 27 6.23 -10.35 -13.08
N MET A 28 6.64 -10.03 -11.86
CA MET A 28 7.00 -11.02 -10.84
C MET A 28 5.85 -11.15 -9.85
N GLY A 29 5.15 -12.28 -9.87
CA GLY A 29 4.04 -12.54 -8.95
C GLY A 29 4.57 -12.92 -7.56
N LEU A 30 4.15 -12.17 -6.53
CA LEU A 30 4.47 -12.42 -5.12
C LEU A 30 3.27 -12.96 -4.33
N GLY A 31 2.11 -13.13 -4.96
CA GLY A 31 0.88 -13.59 -4.33
C GLY A 31 0.93 -15.06 -3.89
N ARG A 32 -0.23 -15.58 -3.46
CA ARG A 32 -0.36 -16.94 -2.89
C ARG A 32 -0.63 -18.03 -3.93
N SER A 33 -0.64 -17.69 -5.23
CA SER A 33 -0.81 -18.67 -6.31
C SER A 33 0.38 -19.62 -6.40
N PRO A 34 0.18 -20.89 -6.78
CA PRO A 34 1.27 -21.88 -6.82
C PRO A 34 2.44 -21.51 -7.72
N LEU A 35 2.21 -20.68 -8.76
CA LEU A 35 3.24 -20.22 -9.69
C LEU A 35 3.92 -18.91 -9.26
N SER A 36 3.56 -18.33 -8.11
CA SER A 36 4.25 -17.14 -7.61
C SER A 36 5.68 -17.46 -7.18
N LEU A 37 6.55 -16.45 -7.19
CA LEU A 37 7.92 -16.59 -6.68
C LEU A 37 7.93 -17.16 -5.25
N ILE A 38 7.05 -16.64 -4.39
CA ILE A 38 7.00 -17.03 -2.97
C ILE A 38 6.61 -18.50 -2.83
N SER A 39 5.58 -18.96 -3.54
CA SER A 39 5.13 -20.35 -3.46
C SER A 39 6.17 -21.32 -4.00
N GLN A 40 6.87 -20.97 -5.08
CA GLN A 40 7.90 -21.81 -5.68
C GLN A 40 9.19 -21.87 -4.87
N THR A 41 9.41 -20.91 -3.96
CA THR A 41 10.66 -20.83 -3.17
C THR A 41 10.42 -21.05 -1.67
N THR A 42 9.23 -21.51 -1.29
CA THR A 42 8.87 -21.72 0.12
C THR A 42 9.81 -22.68 0.84
N GLU A 43 10.26 -23.76 0.19
CA GLU A 43 11.20 -24.71 0.80
C GLU A 43 12.57 -24.07 1.09
N GLN A 44 12.99 -23.12 0.26
CA GLN A 44 14.29 -22.45 0.37
C GLN A 44 14.24 -21.27 1.37
N PHE A 45 13.15 -20.49 1.37
CA PHE A 45 13.04 -19.24 2.13
C PHE A 45 11.93 -19.23 3.19
N GLY A 46 11.30 -20.36 3.49
CA GLY A 46 10.34 -20.51 4.60
C GLY A 46 8.99 -19.81 4.36
N GLY A 47 8.71 -19.33 3.15
CA GLY A 47 7.47 -18.60 2.86
C GLY A 47 7.38 -17.21 3.48
N VAL A 48 8.51 -16.65 3.92
CA VAL A 48 8.63 -15.27 4.40
C VAL A 48 9.24 -14.41 3.31
N PHE A 49 8.71 -13.23 3.11
CA PHE A 49 9.34 -12.21 2.27
C PHE A 49 8.96 -10.82 2.75
N SER A 50 9.74 -9.84 2.36
CA SER A 50 9.44 -8.43 2.63
C SER A 50 9.92 -7.53 1.51
N TYR A 51 9.27 -6.39 1.36
CA TYR A 51 9.74 -5.33 0.49
C TYR A 51 9.72 -3.97 1.18
N CYS A 52 10.56 -3.07 0.68
CA CYS A 52 10.60 -1.67 1.07
C CYS A 52 10.60 -0.82 -0.20
N LEU A 53 9.55 -0.02 -0.41
CA LEU A 53 9.34 0.75 -1.62
C LEU A 53 9.75 2.22 -1.43
N PRO A 54 10.65 2.75 -2.26
CA PRO A 54 11.09 4.13 -2.14
C PRO A 54 10.03 5.10 -2.70
N PRO A 55 10.04 6.36 -2.27
CA PRO A 55 9.33 7.41 -2.99
C PRO A 55 9.84 7.55 -4.42
N LYS A 56 8.96 7.88 -5.36
CA LYS A 56 9.29 8.01 -6.79
C LYS A 56 10.45 8.98 -7.06
N GLU A 57 10.52 10.03 -6.26
CA GLU A 57 11.49 11.13 -6.42
C GLU A 57 12.85 10.84 -5.78
N SER A 58 13.00 9.70 -5.07
CA SER A 58 14.23 9.38 -4.34
C SER A 58 15.39 8.97 -5.23
N GLY A 59 15.11 8.48 -6.44
CA GLY A 59 16.11 7.86 -7.31
C GLY A 59 16.62 6.50 -6.82
N SER A 60 16.05 5.98 -5.73
CA SER A 60 16.41 4.69 -5.12
C SER A 60 15.64 3.53 -5.73
N SER A 61 16.18 2.31 -5.61
CA SER A 61 15.56 1.10 -6.15
C SER A 61 14.65 0.37 -5.16
N GLY A 62 14.74 0.67 -3.87
CA GLY A 62 14.09 -0.12 -2.82
C GLY A 62 14.71 -1.51 -2.64
N SER A 63 14.01 -2.41 -1.95
CA SER A 63 14.49 -3.78 -1.73
C SER A 63 13.37 -4.80 -1.69
N LEU A 64 13.67 -6.00 -2.15
CA LEU A 64 12.89 -7.23 -1.94
C LEU A 64 13.81 -8.24 -1.24
N VAL A 65 13.36 -8.78 -0.11
CA VAL A 65 14.07 -9.78 0.67
C VAL A 65 13.23 -11.06 0.70
N LEU A 66 13.83 -12.18 0.35
CA LEU A 66 13.23 -13.51 0.50
C LEU A 66 13.83 -14.18 1.75
N GLY A 67 12.98 -14.75 2.58
CA GLY A 67 13.36 -15.29 3.88
C GLY A 67 13.24 -14.26 5.01
N ASP A 68 13.47 -14.74 6.24
CA ASP A 68 13.45 -13.94 7.46
C ASP A 68 14.87 -13.40 7.76
N ASP A 69 15.27 -12.39 7.00
CA ASP A 69 16.58 -11.73 7.21
C ASP A 69 16.38 -10.24 7.55
N ALA A 70 16.12 -9.99 8.84
CA ALA A 70 15.99 -8.62 9.35
C ALA A 70 17.32 -7.80 9.26
N SER A 71 18.47 -8.45 9.05
CA SER A 71 19.75 -7.73 8.86
C SER A 71 19.82 -6.96 7.55
N ALA A 72 18.95 -7.29 6.60
CA ALA A 72 18.79 -6.58 5.34
C ALA A 72 18.02 -5.24 5.46
N TYR A 73 17.38 -4.98 6.61
CA TYR A 73 16.57 -3.78 6.81
C TYR A 73 17.43 -2.58 7.21
N ARG A 74 17.07 -1.39 6.75
CA ARG A 74 17.85 -0.17 6.99
C ARG A 74 17.10 0.81 7.87
N ASN A 75 17.62 1.09 9.07
CA ASN A 75 17.01 2.05 10.01
C ASN A 75 15.51 1.79 10.24
N SER A 76 15.12 0.53 10.30
CA SER A 76 13.74 0.12 10.50
C SER A 76 13.33 0.31 11.96
N THR A 77 12.11 0.78 12.17
CA THR A 77 11.46 0.71 13.49
C THR A 77 11.16 -0.75 13.84
N PRO A 78 10.82 -1.08 15.09
CA PRO A 78 10.26 -2.39 15.41
C PRO A 78 9.06 -2.71 14.52
N ILE A 79 8.99 -3.96 14.04
CA ILE A 79 7.90 -4.42 13.20
C ILE A 79 6.65 -4.60 14.08
N VAL A 80 5.52 -4.03 13.64
CA VAL A 80 4.20 -4.29 14.23
C VAL A 80 3.45 -5.27 13.33
N TYR A 81 2.88 -6.32 13.90
CA TYR A 81 2.22 -7.38 13.15
C TYR A 81 0.71 -7.35 13.34
N THR A 82 -0.02 -7.67 12.27
CA THR A 82 -1.45 -7.99 12.27
C THR A 82 -1.69 -9.35 11.63
N ALA A 83 -2.76 -10.04 12.02
CA ALA A 83 -3.10 -11.33 11.45
C ALA A 83 -3.52 -11.20 9.97
N MET A 84 -3.09 -12.15 9.14
CA MET A 84 -3.65 -12.33 7.80
C MET A 84 -5.07 -12.89 7.89
N VAL A 85 -5.95 -12.32 7.10
CA VAL A 85 -7.31 -12.83 6.90
C VAL A 85 -7.33 -13.72 5.65
N THR A 86 -8.00 -14.86 5.74
CA THR A 86 -8.20 -15.74 4.60
C THR A 86 -9.61 -15.56 4.05
N ASP A 87 -9.72 -15.29 2.76
CA ASP A 87 -11.00 -15.28 2.04
C ASP A 87 -10.89 -16.24 0.86
N PRO A 88 -11.75 -17.29 0.80
CA PRO A 88 -11.72 -18.26 -0.31
C PRO A 88 -11.97 -17.63 -1.68
N LEU A 89 -12.72 -16.52 -1.75
CA LEU A 89 -12.99 -15.81 -3.00
C LEU A 89 -11.81 -14.93 -3.45
N GLN A 90 -10.93 -14.56 -2.52
CA GLN A 90 -9.76 -13.71 -2.74
C GLN A 90 -8.44 -14.49 -2.54
N GLY A 91 -8.47 -15.80 -2.77
CA GLY A 91 -7.40 -16.75 -2.48
C GLY A 91 -5.96 -16.35 -2.82
N PRO A 92 -5.67 -15.64 -3.95
CA PRO A 92 -4.28 -15.28 -4.28
C PRO A 92 -3.75 -14.05 -3.55
N PHE A 93 -4.60 -13.29 -2.84
CA PHE A 93 -4.20 -12.05 -2.20
C PHE A 93 -3.86 -12.20 -0.73
N TYR A 94 -3.05 -11.28 -0.24
CA TYR A 94 -2.76 -11.09 1.18
C TYR A 94 -3.71 -10.06 1.74
N MET A 95 -4.46 -10.43 2.76
CA MET A 95 -5.50 -9.59 3.34
C MET A 95 -5.30 -9.40 4.83
N VAL A 96 -5.72 -8.24 5.31
CA VAL A 96 -5.74 -7.83 6.73
C VAL A 96 -7.11 -7.26 7.08
N ASN A 97 -7.42 -7.14 8.37
CA ASN A 97 -8.56 -6.36 8.82
C ASN A 97 -8.09 -4.92 9.12
N LEU A 98 -8.56 -3.98 8.30
CA LEU A 98 -8.44 -2.54 8.53
C LEU A 98 -9.58 -2.12 9.48
N THR A 99 -9.23 -1.75 10.70
CA THR A 99 -10.20 -1.46 11.78
C THR A 99 -10.48 0.01 11.95
N GLY A 100 -9.59 0.88 11.43
CA GLY A 100 -9.76 2.33 11.53
C GLY A 100 -8.77 3.09 10.66
N ILE A 101 -9.12 4.35 10.42
CA ILE A 101 -8.25 5.34 9.77
C ILE A 101 -8.31 6.62 10.59
N SER A 102 -7.17 7.28 10.80
CA SER A 102 -7.14 8.64 11.35
C SER A 102 -6.42 9.61 10.41
N VAL A 103 -6.87 10.86 10.40
CA VAL A 103 -6.35 11.95 9.58
C VAL A 103 -5.99 13.12 10.47
N GLY A 104 -4.72 13.53 10.49
CA GLY A 104 -4.25 14.60 11.35
C GLY A 104 -4.47 14.35 12.85
N GLY A 105 -4.48 13.07 13.26
CA GLY A 105 -4.74 12.65 14.63
C GLY A 105 -6.21 12.44 14.99
N GLU A 106 -7.15 12.81 14.11
CA GLU A 106 -8.59 12.62 14.33
C GLU A 106 -9.07 11.28 13.76
N GLU A 107 -9.72 10.46 14.57
CA GLU A 107 -10.31 9.19 14.12
C GLU A 107 -11.48 9.45 13.17
N VAL A 108 -11.42 8.82 12.01
CA VAL A 108 -12.48 8.90 11.00
C VAL A 108 -13.63 7.97 11.36
N GLN A 109 -14.80 8.54 11.60
CA GLN A 109 -16.01 7.78 11.88
C GLN A 109 -16.68 7.35 10.57
N SER A 110 -16.80 6.03 10.37
CA SER A 110 -17.49 5.48 9.21
C SER A 110 -18.25 4.18 9.57
N PRO A 111 -19.43 3.96 9.01
CA PRO A 111 -20.14 2.68 9.15
C PRO A 111 -19.31 1.48 8.69
N GLY A 112 -18.40 1.69 7.73
CA GLY A 112 -17.53 0.63 7.21
C GLY A 112 -16.55 0.05 8.23
N PHE A 113 -16.28 0.74 9.36
CA PHE A 113 -15.47 0.23 10.47
C PHE A 113 -16.29 -0.38 11.60
N SER A 114 -17.63 -0.35 11.53
CA SER A 114 -18.49 -0.90 12.58
C SER A 114 -18.40 -2.42 12.62
N ALA A 115 -18.31 -2.98 13.79
CA ALA A 115 -18.33 -4.43 14.02
C ALA A 115 -19.65 -5.00 13.49
N GLY A 116 -19.60 -5.80 12.43
CA GLY A 116 -20.75 -6.38 11.73
C GLY A 116 -21.11 -5.74 10.39
N GLY A 117 -20.48 -4.63 10.01
CA GLY A 117 -20.57 -4.05 8.67
C GLY A 117 -19.70 -4.86 7.69
N GLY A 118 -20.31 -5.52 6.71
CA GLY A 118 -19.66 -6.52 5.86
C GLY A 118 -18.61 -6.00 4.86
N GLY A 119 -18.22 -4.74 4.85
CA GLY A 119 -17.39 -4.19 3.76
C GLY A 119 -16.11 -3.47 4.15
N GLY A 120 -16.02 -2.89 5.33
CA GLY A 120 -14.88 -2.01 5.68
C GLY A 120 -13.68 -2.70 6.32
N GLY A 121 -13.82 -3.90 6.84
CA GLY A 121 -12.79 -4.53 7.64
C GLY A 121 -11.68 -5.22 6.84
N ARG A 122 -11.99 -5.94 5.78
CA ARG A 122 -11.01 -6.71 5.02
C ARG A 122 -10.39 -5.85 3.94
N ALA A 123 -9.06 -5.77 3.91
CA ALA A 123 -8.33 -5.03 2.88
C ALA A 123 -7.21 -5.89 2.30
N ILE A 124 -7.02 -5.82 1.00
CA ILE A 124 -5.88 -6.43 0.31
C ILE A 124 -4.68 -5.51 0.47
N VAL A 125 -3.52 -6.07 0.79
CA VAL A 125 -2.23 -5.37 0.75
C VAL A 125 -1.56 -5.73 -0.58
N ASP A 126 -1.50 -4.76 -1.50
CA ASP A 126 -1.07 -5.02 -2.88
C ASP A 126 -0.03 -4.01 -3.38
N SER A 127 1.19 -4.50 -3.61
CA SER A 127 2.25 -3.69 -4.23
C SER A 127 2.03 -3.45 -5.73
N GLY A 128 1.14 -4.20 -6.37
CA GLY A 128 0.77 -4.06 -7.78
C GLY A 128 -0.29 -3.01 -8.07
N THR A 129 -1.04 -2.58 -7.07
CA THR A 129 -1.99 -1.47 -7.16
C THR A 129 -1.32 -0.18 -6.70
N ILE A 130 -1.47 0.93 -7.45
CA ILE A 130 -0.81 2.20 -7.12
C ILE A 130 -1.55 2.92 -6.00
N ILE A 131 -2.84 3.22 -6.19
CA ILE A 131 -3.65 4.05 -5.30
C ILE A 131 -4.49 3.18 -4.38
N THR A 132 -4.43 3.46 -3.08
CA THR A 132 -5.34 2.86 -2.11
C THR A 132 -6.78 3.22 -2.45
N SER A 133 -7.62 2.19 -2.54
CA SER A 133 -9.02 2.34 -2.84
C SER A 133 -9.87 1.83 -1.68
N LEU A 134 -10.80 2.64 -1.21
CA LEU A 134 -11.64 2.40 -0.05
C LEU A 134 -13.11 2.29 -0.47
N VAL A 135 -13.91 1.56 0.26
CA VAL A 135 -15.35 1.56 0.04
C VAL A 135 -15.93 2.97 0.16
N PRO A 136 -17.01 3.31 -0.57
CA PRO A 136 -17.50 4.68 -0.70
C PRO A 136 -17.74 5.40 0.63
N SER A 137 -18.30 4.74 1.64
CA SER A 137 -18.60 5.34 2.94
C SER A 137 -17.31 5.69 3.72
N VAL A 138 -16.29 4.84 3.67
CA VAL A 138 -15.00 5.07 4.32
C VAL A 138 -14.23 6.16 3.58
N TYR A 139 -14.18 6.07 2.24
CA TYR A 139 -13.53 7.09 1.43
C TYR A 139 -14.14 8.48 1.65
N ALA A 140 -15.46 8.60 1.65
CA ALA A 140 -16.15 9.87 1.84
C ALA A 140 -15.81 10.50 3.20
N ALA A 141 -15.73 9.70 4.26
CA ALA A 141 -15.38 10.16 5.59
C ALA A 141 -13.92 10.61 5.67
N VAL A 142 -12.97 9.81 5.16
CA VAL A 142 -11.53 10.16 5.10
C VAL A 142 -11.32 11.42 4.25
N ARG A 143 -11.92 11.47 3.07
CA ARG A 143 -11.88 12.61 2.17
C ARG A 143 -12.42 13.88 2.85
N GLY A 144 -13.55 13.75 3.55
CA GLY A 144 -14.17 14.87 4.27
C GLY A 144 -13.23 15.47 5.30
N GLU A 145 -12.50 14.65 6.03
CA GLU A 145 -11.55 15.08 7.03
C GLU A 145 -10.32 15.78 6.40
N PHE A 146 -9.77 15.24 5.30
CA PHE A 146 -8.70 15.92 4.55
C PHE A 146 -9.17 17.27 4.00
N VAL A 147 -10.37 17.34 3.42
CA VAL A 147 -10.93 18.61 2.89
C VAL A 147 -11.12 19.64 4.01
N ARG A 148 -11.54 19.21 5.20
CA ARG A 148 -11.69 20.08 6.36
C ARG A 148 -10.35 20.64 6.83
N GLN A 149 -9.32 19.78 6.93
CA GLN A 149 -7.99 20.18 7.42
C GLN A 149 -7.19 20.97 6.37
N LEU A 150 -7.46 20.77 5.08
CA LEU A 150 -6.82 21.49 3.98
C LEU A 150 -7.71 22.61 3.40
N ALA A 151 -8.68 23.11 4.18
CA ALA A 151 -9.67 24.08 3.70
C ALA A 151 -9.07 25.44 3.31
N GLU A 152 -7.88 25.78 3.76
CA GLU A 152 -7.17 27.02 3.39
C GLU A 152 -6.60 26.98 1.96
N TYR A 153 -6.42 25.78 1.40
CA TYR A 153 -5.82 25.63 0.06
C TYR A 153 -6.89 25.64 -1.03
N PRO A 154 -6.67 26.38 -2.14
CA PRO A 154 -7.59 26.36 -3.27
C PRO A 154 -7.78 24.98 -3.85
N ARG A 155 -9.00 24.68 -4.28
CA ARG A 155 -9.31 23.43 -4.96
C ARG A 155 -8.80 23.45 -6.40
N ALA A 156 -8.25 22.31 -6.85
CA ALA A 156 -7.89 22.06 -8.24
C ALA A 156 -8.86 21.04 -8.86
N PRO A 157 -8.93 20.94 -10.20
CA PRO A 157 -9.73 19.93 -10.90
C PRO A 157 -9.30 18.51 -10.51
N ALA A 158 -10.22 17.55 -10.61
CA ALA A 158 -9.93 16.13 -10.44
C ALA A 158 -8.92 15.62 -11.48
N PHE A 159 -8.14 14.59 -11.11
CA PHE A 159 -7.21 13.93 -12.01
C PHE A 159 -7.48 12.42 -12.03
N SER A 160 -7.94 11.90 -13.16
CA SER A 160 -8.28 10.47 -13.30
C SER A 160 -9.25 10.02 -12.20
N ILE A 161 -8.88 9.00 -11.42
CA ILE A 161 -9.66 8.49 -10.29
C ILE A 161 -9.51 9.34 -9.00
N LEU A 162 -8.60 10.32 -8.99
CA LEU A 162 -8.37 11.19 -7.83
C LEU A 162 -9.27 12.42 -7.91
N ASP A 163 -10.32 12.43 -7.13
CA ASP A 163 -11.37 13.46 -7.19
C ASP A 163 -11.11 14.67 -6.28
N THR A 164 -10.11 14.57 -5.42
CA THR A 164 -9.83 15.57 -4.38
C THR A 164 -8.45 16.15 -4.58
N CYS A 165 -8.40 17.31 -5.26
CA CYS A 165 -7.15 17.97 -5.61
C CYS A 165 -7.12 19.43 -5.13
N PHE A 166 -5.90 19.94 -4.95
CA PHE A 166 -5.60 21.28 -4.45
C PHE A 166 -4.56 21.95 -5.35
N ASP A 167 -4.63 23.26 -5.45
CA ASP A 167 -3.60 24.10 -6.04
C ASP A 167 -2.68 24.60 -4.90
N LEU A 168 -1.45 24.13 -4.93
CA LEU A 168 -0.43 24.45 -3.94
C LEU A 168 0.70 25.31 -4.55
N THR A 169 0.43 25.95 -5.69
CA THR A 169 1.40 26.76 -6.42
C THR A 169 2.01 27.84 -5.52
N GLY A 170 3.33 27.94 -5.54
CA GLY A 170 4.08 28.97 -4.85
C GLY A 170 4.20 28.79 -3.34
N LEU A 171 3.58 27.77 -2.77
CA LEU A 171 3.75 27.45 -1.35
C LEU A 171 5.10 26.78 -1.11
N ARG A 172 5.84 27.22 -0.12
CA ARG A 172 7.13 26.62 0.27
C ARG A 172 6.95 25.43 1.21
N GLU A 173 5.94 25.49 2.03
CA GLU A 173 5.58 24.45 3.00
C GLU A 173 4.07 24.26 2.97
N VAL A 174 3.65 23.03 3.04
CA VAL A 174 2.23 22.63 3.13
C VAL A 174 2.10 21.71 4.34
N GLN A 175 1.18 22.04 5.22
CA GLN A 175 0.85 21.19 6.38
C GLN A 175 -0.04 20.05 5.89
N VAL A 176 0.58 18.95 5.47
CA VAL A 176 -0.16 17.74 5.05
C VAL A 176 -0.60 17.00 6.31
N PRO A 177 -1.92 16.78 6.50
CA PRO A 177 -2.39 15.97 7.62
C PRO A 177 -1.81 14.56 7.56
N SER A 178 -1.41 14.01 8.70
CA SER A 178 -0.97 12.62 8.78
C SER A 178 -2.12 11.67 8.44
N LEU A 179 -1.78 10.54 7.82
CA LEU A 179 -2.72 9.44 7.55
C LEU A 179 -2.22 8.22 8.32
N ARG A 180 -3.06 7.65 9.18
CA ARG A 180 -2.74 6.45 9.92
C ARG A 180 -3.78 5.37 9.65
N LEU A 181 -3.30 4.15 9.46
CA LEU A 181 -4.11 2.95 9.27
C LEU A 181 -4.01 2.09 10.53
N ALA A 182 -5.14 1.67 11.09
CA ALA A 182 -5.21 0.79 12.24
C ALA A 182 -5.72 -0.60 11.82
N PHE A 183 -5.11 -1.65 12.35
CA PHE A 183 -5.41 -3.04 12.03
C PHE A 183 -5.75 -3.85 13.27
N ASP A 184 -6.30 -5.04 13.09
CA ASP A 184 -6.54 -5.99 14.17
C ASP A 184 -5.26 -6.26 14.97
N GLY A 185 -5.45 -6.51 16.27
CA GLY A 185 -4.34 -6.75 17.19
C GLY A 185 -3.63 -5.49 17.65
N GLY A 186 -4.13 -4.31 17.29
CA GLY A 186 -3.58 -3.01 17.71
C GLY A 186 -2.37 -2.56 16.90
N ALA A 187 -2.10 -3.19 15.75
CA ALA A 187 -1.09 -2.70 14.83
C ALA A 187 -1.54 -1.38 14.18
N GLU A 188 -0.70 -0.37 14.22
CA GLU A 188 -0.93 0.92 13.58
C GLU A 188 0.23 1.28 12.66
N VAL A 189 -0.09 1.86 11.52
CA VAL A 189 0.88 2.29 10.50
C VAL A 189 0.61 3.75 10.16
N GLU A 190 1.60 4.59 10.37
CA GLU A 190 1.58 5.95 9.83
C GLU A 190 2.12 5.94 8.41
N VAL A 191 1.31 6.45 7.48
CA VAL A 191 1.69 6.57 6.06
C VAL A 191 2.69 7.73 5.93
N ASP A 192 3.81 7.48 5.24
CA ASP A 192 4.78 8.54 4.92
C ASP A 192 4.07 9.71 4.22
N SER A 193 4.44 10.94 4.55
CA SER A 193 3.82 12.15 3.99
C SER A 193 3.84 12.18 2.46
N LYS A 194 4.86 11.59 1.83
CA LYS A 194 4.95 11.43 0.36
C LYS A 194 3.98 10.39 -0.20
N GLY A 195 3.35 9.59 0.67
CA GLY A 195 2.29 8.64 0.33
C GLY A 195 0.87 9.21 0.48
N VAL A 196 0.71 10.44 0.99
CA VAL A 196 -0.61 11.05 1.23
C VAL A 196 -1.09 11.84 0.02
N LEU A 197 -0.22 12.64 -0.59
CA LEU A 197 -0.55 13.50 -1.73
C LEU A 197 0.19 13.07 -3.00
N TYR A 198 -0.55 12.99 -4.10
CA TYR A 198 -0.02 12.70 -5.43
C TYR A 198 0.18 13.99 -6.22
N VAL A 199 1.42 14.30 -6.56
CA VAL A 199 1.77 15.47 -7.36
C VAL A 199 1.50 15.15 -8.84
N VAL A 200 0.52 15.83 -9.44
CA VAL A 200 0.15 15.68 -10.85
C VAL A 200 0.99 16.63 -11.71
N ALA A 201 1.07 17.89 -11.33
CA ALA A 201 1.86 18.91 -12.01
C ALA A 201 3.09 19.29 -11.18
N GLY A 202 4.25 19.35 -11.84
CA GLY A 202 5.54 19.58 -11.16
C GLY A 202 5.69 20.97 -10.52
N ASP A 203 4.82 21.95 -10.89
CA ASP A 203 4.73 23.27 -10.27
C ASP A 203 3.76 23.29 -9.07
N ALA A 204 3.25 22.13 -8.66
CA ALA A 204 2.25 21.94 -7.62
C ALA A 204 0.89 22.63 -7.86
N SER A 205 0.59 23.03 -9.11
CA SER A 205 -0.72 23.59 -9.47
C SER A 205 -1.86 22.55 -9.41
N GLN A 206 -1.50 21.26 -9.37
CA GLN A 206 -2.43 20.17 -9.18
C GLN A 206 -1.79 19.07 -8.34
N VAL A 207 -2.23 18.98 -7.08
CA VAL A 207 -1.80 17.97 -6.12
C VAL A 207 -3.04 17.31 -5.54
N CYS A 208 -3.14 16.00 -5.64
CA CYS A 208 -4.36 15.27 -5.29
C CYS A 208 -4.16 14.37 -4.09
N LEU A 209 -5.20 14.18 -3.28
CA LEU A 209 -5.24 13.13 -2.27
C LEU A 209 -5.04 11.78 -2.98
N ALA A 210 -4.03 11.02 -2.55
CA ALA A 210 -3.65 9.76 -3.19
C ALA A 210 -4.52 8.58 -2.73
N LEU A 211 -5.82 8.79 -2.61
CA LEU A 211 -6.84 7.81 -2.26
C LEU A 211 -7.99 7.90 -3.26
N ALA A 212 -8.69 6.80 -3.47
CA ALA A 212 -9.84 6.74 -4.35
C ALA A 212 -11.00 5.96 -3.73
N ALA A 213 -12.22 6.20 -4.22
CA ALA A 213 -13.39 5.40 -3.87
C ALA A 213 -13.47 4.17 -4.78
N LEU A 214 -13.88 3.04 -4.20
CA LEU A 214 -14.39 1.88 -4.92
C LEU A 214 -15.80 2.15 -5.47
N GLY A 215 -16.29 1.27 -6.32
CA GLY A 215 -17.61 1.39 -6.94
C GLY A 215 -18.78 1.03 -6.02
N SER A 216 -18.54 0.16 -5.02
CA SER A 216 -19.57 -0.40 -4.15
C SER A 216 -19.07 -0.56 -2.71
N GLU A 217 -19.99 -0.56 -1.76
CA GLU A 217 -19.72 -0.92 -0.36
C GLU A 217 -19.35 -2.41 -0.20
N ASP A 218 -19.70 -3.24 -1.16
CA ASP A 218 -19.40 -4.67 -1.17
C ASP A 218 -18.03 -5.00 -1.80
N ASP A 219 -17.36 -4.00 -2.38
CA ASP A 219 -16.04 -4.18 -2.94
C ASP A 219 -14.99 -4.36 -1.84
N THR A 220 -13.91 -5.04 -2.16
CA THR A 220 -12.80 -5.24 -1.21
C THR A 220 -11.82 -4.08 -1.28
N PRO A 221 -11.57 -3.34 -0.19
CA PRO A 221 -10.55 -2.30 -0.11
C PRO A 221 -9.17 -2.82 -0.49
N ILE A 222 -8.36 -1.95 -1.09
CA ILE A 222 -6.99 -2.28 -1.49
C ILE A 222 -6.05 -1.21 -0.95
N ILE A 223 -5.05 -1.63 -0.17
CA ILE A 223 -3.95 -0.77 0.27
C ILE A 223 -2.88 -0.81 -0.80
N GLY A 224 -2.80 0.24 -1.61
CA GLY A 224 -1.90 0.36 -2.75
C GLY A 224 -0.47 0.74 -2.36
N ASN A 225 0.44 0.60 -3.31
CA ASN A 225 1.87 0.81 -3.08
C ASN A 225 2.22 2.28 -2.78
N TYR A 226 1.39 3.22 -3.17
CA TYR A 226 1.61 4.64 -2.90
C TYR A 226 1.61 4.94 -1.39
N GLN A 227 0.75 4.28 -0.61
CA GLN A 227 0.70 4.36 0.85
C GLN A 227 1.74 3.47 1.53
N GLN A 228 2.41 2.59 0.78
CA GLN A 228 3.46 1.70 1.30
C GLN A 228 4.89 2.25 1.11
N LYS A 229 5.03 3.49 0.67
CA LYS A 229 6.34 4.16 0.54
C LYS A 229 7.00 4.35 1.89
N ASN A 230 8.32 4.16 1.93
CA ASN A 230 9.11 4.23 3.16
C ASN A 230 8.57 3.32 4.28
N LEU A 231 8.00 2.20 3.86
CA LEU A 231 7.46 1.18 4.74
C LEU A 231 8.05 -0.18 4.35
N ARG A 232 8.66 -0.86 5.33
CA ARG A 232 8.95 -2.29 5.24
C ARG A 232 7.65 -3.04 5.45
N VAL A 233 7.20 -3.80 4.46
CA VAL A 233 6.06 -4.70 4.56
C VAL A 233 6.57 -6.13 4.55
N VAL A 234 6.31 -6.86 5.63
CA VAL A 234 6.76 -8.23 5.84
C VAL A 234 5.57 -9.18 5.74
N PHE A 235 5.68 -10.18 4.89
CA PHE A 235 4.67 -11.23 4.74
C PHE A 235 5.24 -12.53 5.31
N ASP A 236 4.70 -12.97 6.42
CA ASP A 236 5.01 -14.26 7.03
C ASP A 236 3.83 -15.20 6.80
N THR A 237 3.94 -16.01 5.74
CA THR A 237 2.86 -16.92 5.36
C THR A 237 2.76 -18.13 6.29
N ALA A 238 3.85 -18.48 6.96
CA ALA A 238 3.88 -19.59 7.93
C ALA A 238 3.18 -19.20 9.23
N ALA A 239 3.44 -18.01 9.76
CA ALA A 239 2.75 -17.48 10.93
C ALA A 239 1.40 -16.83 10.61
N SER A 240 1.02 -16.74 9.32
CA SER A 240 -0.21 -16.09 8.85
C SER A 240 -0.36 -14.65 9.36
N GLN A 241 0.69 -13.84 9.19
CA GLN A 241 0.72 -12.45 9.64
C GLN A 241 1.40 -11.52 8.63
N ILE A 242 1.02 -10.24 8.67
CA ILE A 242 1.69 -9.17 7.93
C ILE A 242 2.28 -8.20 8.94
N GLY A 243 3.56 -7.86 8.75
CA GLY A 243 4.29 -6.91 9.58
C GLY A 243 4.55 -5.60 8.83
N PHE A 244 4.55 -4.51 9.57
CA PHE A 244 4.86 -3.19 9.07
C PHE A 244 5.90 -2.51 9.95
N ALA A 245 6.87 -1.83 9.33
CA ALA A 245 7.82 -0.99 10.03
C ALA A 245 8.16 0.24 9.17
N GLN A 246 8.32 1.39 9.82
CA GLN A 246 8.87 2.56 9.14
C GLN A 246 10.32 2.28 8.78
N GLU A 247 10.68 2.53 7.53
CA GLU A 247 12.04 2.32 7.06
C GLU A 247 12.38 3.33 5.95
N THR A 248 13.61 3.81 5.93
CA THR A 248 14.09 4.57 4.79
C THR A 248 14.42 3.60 3.66
N CYS A 249 13.51 3.50 2.68
CA CYS A 249 13.64 2.58 1.55
C CYS A 249 14.65 3.10 0.50
N ASP A 250 15.82 3.48 0.95
CA ASP A 250 16.88 4.13 0.20
C ASP A 250 18.00 3.11 -0.08
N TYR A 251 17.73 2.20 -1.00
CA TYR A 251 18.66 1.15 -1.43
C TYR A 251 19.27 1.52 -2.79
N ILE A 252 20.58 1.52 -2.88
CA ILE A 252 21.37 1.78 -4.09
C ILE A 252 21.99 0.49 -4.59
#